data_400d9ee57b9f7ec14d11f9c317049cf9
#
_entry.id   400d9ee57b9f7ec14d11f9c317049cf9
#
_cell.length_a   1.000
_cell.length_b   1.000
_cell.length_c   1.000
_cell.angle_alpha   90.00
_cell.angle_beta   90.00
_cell.angle_gamma   90.00
#
_symmetry.space_group_name_H-M   'P 1'
#
loop_
_entity.id
_entity.type
_entity.pdbx_description
1 polymer ?
#
loop_
_entity_poly.entity_id
_entity_poly.type
_entity_poly.pdbx_seq_one_letter_code
_entity_poly.pdbx_strand_id
1 'polypeptide(L)'
;VLDGPQRELSFNQPLDDWLDSIGHTPLPPYIHEPLDDAERYQTVYSRPAGSAAAPTAGLHFTGALLLALRDRGVIFETVTLHVGLDTFKPVEAERVEAHTIHSEWASLTTESAKRINEAKLAGGRLIAVGTTSVRTLETAALRSAGISGSLQTISARDASGETGSFCPWKPVAAFTAPTDLFIYPG
;
A
#
# COMPACT_ATOMS: atom_id res chain seq x y z
N VAL A 1 30.40 -4.20 -10.75
CA VAL A 1 29.17 -4.85 -11.24
C VAL A 1 28.48 -5.47 -10.04
N LEU A 2 27.29 -5.00 -9.71
CA LEU A 2 26.48 -5.59 -8.65
C LEU A 2 25.85 -6.89 -9.15
N ASP A 3 25.70 -7.87 -8.27
CA ASP A 3 25.01 -9.12 -8.61
C ASP A 3 23.51 -8.86 -8.88
N GLY A 4 22.97 -9.43 -9.95
CA GLY A 4 21.56 -9.33 -10.30
C GLY A 4 21.21 -8.15 -11.23
N PRO A 5 19.95 -7.69 -11.25
CA PRO A 5 19.45 -6.67 -12.15
C PRO A 5 19.83 -5.24 -11.73
N GLN A 6 20.43 -5.06 -10.59
CA GLN A 6 20.82 -3.73 -10.08
C GLN A 6 22.00 -3.17 -10.86
N ARG A 7 21.98 -1.87 -11.09
CA ARG A 7 23.09 -1.12 -11.72
C ARG A 7 23.38 0.10 -10.85
N GLU A 8 24.65 0.35 -10.62
CA GLU A 8 25.13 1.58 -10.00
C GLU A 8 25.52 2.56 -11.11
N LEU A 9 24.93 3.72 -11.08
CA LEU A 9 25.21 4.80 -12.03
C LEU A 9 25.84 5.96 -11.26
N SER A 10 26.89 6.55 -11.86
CA SER A 10 27.51 7.75 -11.33
C SER A 10 27.26 8.89 -12.30
N PHE A 11 26.79 10.00 -11.76
CA PHE A 11 26.50 11.22 -12.51
C PHE A 11 27.46 12.32 -12.11
N ASN A 12 27.77 13.22 -13.05
CA ASN A 12 28.64 14.37 -12.82
C ASN A 12 27.94 15.53 -12.10
N GLN A 13 26.63 15.44 -11.86
CA GLN A 13 25.82 16.41 -11.11
C GLN A 13 24.70 15.66 -10.36
N PRO A 14 24.13 16.28 -9.30
CA PRO A 14 22.97 15.71 -8.61
C PRO A 14 21.82 15.45 -9.60
N LEU A 15 21.26 14.23 -9.55
CA LEU A 15 20.20 13.83 -10.47
C LEU A 15 18.83 14.38 -10.02
N ASP A 16 18.63 14.56 -8.72
CA ASP A 16 17.36 14.96 -8.13
C ASP A 16 16.79 16.24 -8.74
N ASP A 17 17.66 17.22 -9.04
CA ASP A 17 17.27 18.49 -9.67
C ASP A 17 16.74 18.35 -11.11
N TRP A 18 16.99 17.20 -11.72
CA TRP A 18 16.63 16.93 -13.12
C TRP A 18 15.49 15.92 -13.27
N LEU A 19 15.18 15.15 -12.24
CA LEU A 19 14.19 14.07 -12.33
C LEU A 19 12.82 14.56 -12.79
N ASP A 20 12.39 15.73 -12.33
CA ASP A 20 11.10 16.31 -12.71
C ASP A 20 11.05 16.73 -14.20
N SER A 21 12.21 17.05 -14.79
CA SER A 21 12.29 17.55 -16.18
C SER A 21 12.56 16.44 -17.21
N ILE A 22 13.27 15.38 -16.84
CA ILE A 22 13.67 14.30 -17.74
C ILE A 22 12.99 12.97 -17.40
N GLY A 23 12.40 12.85 -16.20
CA GLY A 23 11.74 11.66 -15.74
C GLY A 23 10.39 11.45 -16.45
N HIS A 24 10.01 10.18 -16.57
CA HIS A 24 8.69 9.77 -17.05
C HIS A 24 7.98 8.97 -15.98
N THR A 25 6.69 9.22 -15.81
CA THR A 25 5.86 8.40 -14.90
C THR A 25 5.89 6.95 -15.37
N PRO A 26 6.33 6.00 -14.52
CA PRO A 26 6.31 4.59 -14.87
C PRO A 26 4.87 4.11 -14.97
N LEU A 27 4.50 3.56 -16.13
CA LEU A 27 3.20 2.96 -16.34
C LEU A 27 3.32 1.44 -16.30
N PRO A 28 2.25 0.73 -15.91
CA PRO A 28 2.20 -0.72 -16.06
C PRO A 28 2.45 -1.15 -17.49
N PRO A 29 3.10 -2.30 -17.74
CA PRO A 29 3.56 -2.72 -19.08
C PRO A 29 2.42 -2.97 -20.09
N TYR A 30 1.18 -3.09 -19.62
CA TYR A 30 0.00 -3.22 -20.48
C TYR A 30 -0.56 -1.87 -20.96
N ILE A 31 -0.07 -0.74 -20.45
CA ILE A 31 -0.43 0.60 -20.94
C ILE A 31 0.65 1.05 -21.92
N HIS A 32 0.29 1.12 -23.19
CA HIS A 32 1.22 1.48 -24.28
C HIS A 32 1.02 2.92 -24.78
N GLU A 33 -0.10 3.55 -24.43
CA GLU A 33 -0.38 4.93 -24.82
C GLU A 33 0.52 5.89 -24.04
N PRO A 34 1.12 6.87 -24.72
CA PRO A 34 1.87 7.93 -24.05
C PRO A 34 0.97 8.69 -23.06
N LEU A 35 1.53 9.07 -21.94
CA LEU A 35 0.84 9.88 -20.95
C LEU A 35 1.21 11.34 -21.14
N ASP A 36 0.31 12.12 -21.75
CA ASP A 36 0.50 13.57 -22.01
C ASP A 36 0.50 14.38 -20.70
N ASP A 37 -0.21 13.91 -19.69
CA ASP A 37 -0.34 14.54 -18.38
C ASP A 37 -0.12 13.48 -17.29
N ALA A 38 1.01 13.57 -16.60
CA ALA A 38 1.40 12.64 -15.55
C ALA A 38 0.39 12.59 -14.38
N GLU A 39 -0.30 13.70 -14.10
CA GLU A 39 -1.31 13.78 -13.05
C GLU A 39 -2.54 12.90 -13.33
N ARG A 40 -2.80 12.51 -14.57
CA ARG A 40 -3.86 11.56 -14.90
C ARG A 40 -3.60 10.15 -14.35
N TYR A 41 -2.34 9.81 -14.10
CA TYR A 41 -1.98 8.53 -13.48
C TYR A 41 -1.63 8.73 -12.00
N GLN A 42 -2.36 9.61 -11.32
CA GLN A 42 -2.21 9.89 -9.90
C GLN A 42 -3.56 10.13 -9.24
N THR A 43 -3.67 9.81 -7.96
CA THR A 43 -4.90 10.10 -7.19
C THR A 43 -4.93 11.56 -6.75
N VAL A 44 -6.14 12.14 -6.67
CA VAL A 44 -6.35 13.53 -6.20
C VAL A 44 -5.92 13.77 -4.73
N TYR A 45 -5.62 12.70 -4.00
CA TYR A 45 -5.18 12.74 -2.60
C TYR A 45 -3.73 12.27 -2.40
N SER A 46 -2.99 12.02 -3.45
CA SER A 46 -1.57 11.67 -3.38
C SER A 46 -0.75 12.78 -2.73
N ARG A 47 0.20 12.42 -1.86
CA ARG A 47 1.08 13.38 -1.17
C ARG A 47 2.51 12.90 -1.03
N PRO A 48 2.81 11.78 -0.32
CA PRO A 48 4.19 11.34 -0.15
C PRO A 48 4.76 10.82 -1.47
N ALA A 49 5.90 11.37 -1.89
CA ALA A 49 6.67 10.85 -3.01
C ALA A 49 7.39 9.55 -2.62
N GLY A 50 7.80 8.72 -3.60
CA GLY A 50 8.64 7.54 -3.39
C GLY A 50 8.00 6.21 -3.79
N SER A 51 6.87 6.23 -4.52
CA SER A 51 6.24 5.01 -5.05
C SER A 51 6.38 4.96 -6.56
N ALA A 52 6.72 3.78 -7.11
CA ALA A 52 6.78 3.54 -8.55
C ALA A 52 5.41 3.31 -9.19
N ALA A 53 4.37 3.02 -8.42
CA ALA A 53 3.04 2.74 -8.92
C ALA A 53 1.98 3.56 -8.19
N ALA A 54 1.00 4.07 -8.93
CA ALA A 54 -0.17 4.74 -8.38
C ALA A 54 -1.22 3.73 -7.88
N PRO A 55 -2.00 4.07 -6.84
CA PRO A 55 -3.11 3.23 -6.37
C PRO A 55 -4.30 3.35 -7.33
N THR A 56 -4.29 2.57 -8.42
CA THR A 56 -5.21 2.70 -9.56
C THR A 56 -6.68 2.61 -9.19
N ALA A 57 -7.05 1.84 -8.18
CA ALA A 57 -8.43 1.83 -7.66
C ALA A 57 -8.87 3.21 -7.13
N GLY A 58 -7.93 4.03 -6.67
CA GLY A 58 -8.19 5.38 -6.19
C GLY A 58 -8.38 6.43 -7.30
N LEU A 59 -8.00 6.13 -8.54
CA LEU A 59 -8.15 7.05 -9.67
C LEU A 59 -9.62 7.36 -9.99
N HIS A 60 -10.55 6.51 -9.56
CA HIS A 60 -11.99 6.75 -9.71
C HIS A 60 -12.53 7.85 -8.79
N PHE A 61 -11.79 8.26 -7.75
CA PHE A 61 -12.20 9.35 -6.87
C PHE A 61 -11.84 10.70 -7.47
N THR A 62 -12.85 11.50 -7.73
CA THR A 62 -12.70 12.93 -8.02
C THR A 62 -12.88 13.76 -6.74
N GLY A 63 -12.37 14.98 -6.73
CA GLY A 63 -12.60 15.90 -5.61
C GLY A 63 -14.10 16.11 -5.32
N ALA A 64 -14.93 16.23 -6.37
CA ALA A 64 -16.37 16.36 -6.24
C ALA A 64 -17.02 15.12 -5.59
N LEU A 65 -16.60 13.92 -5.98
CA LEU A 65 -17.10 12.68 -5.39
C LEU A 65 -16.71 12.56 -3.90
N LEU A 66 -15.47 12.92 -3.55
CA LEU A 66 -15.02 12.91 -2.16
C LEU A 66 -15.82 13.87 -1.29
N LEU A 67 -16.13 15.07 -1.79
CA LEU A 67 -16.99 16.03 -1.09
C LEU A 67 -18.41 15.49 -0.93
N ALA A 68 -19.02 14.96 -1.99
CA ALA A 68 -20.38 14.40 -1.93
C ALA A 68 -20.50 13.22 -0.95
N LEU A 69 -19.47 12.39 -0.83
CA LEU A 69 -19.43 11.31 0.16
C LEU A 69 -19.27 11.84 1.58
N ARG A 70 -18.43 12.86 1.80
CA ARG A 70 -18.31 13.56 3.08
C ARG A 70 -19.63 14.14 3.55
N ASP A 71 -20.37 14.79 2.67
CA ASP A 71 -21.68 15.36 2.97
C ASP A 71 -22.70 14.31 3.41
N ARG A 72 -22.47 13.05 3.05
CA ARG A 72 -23.24 11.87 3.48
C ARG A 72 -22.68 11.19 4.73
N GLY A 73 -21.71 11.80 5.40
CA GLY A 73 -21.11 11.28 6.63
C GLY A 73 -20.05 10.21 6.43
N VAL A 74 -19.54 10.02 5.21
CA VAL A 74 -18.40 9.10 4.98
C VAL A 74 -17.11 9.74 5.47
N ILE A 75 -16.39 9.03 6.33
CA ILE A 75 -15.08 9.43 6.83
C ILE A 75 -14.01 8.83 5.92
N PHE A 76 -13.05 9.64 5.51
CA PHE A 76 -11.91 9.22 4.71
C PHE A 76 -10.65 9.20 5.55
N GLU A 77 -9.95 8.09 5.49
CA GLU A 77 -8.61 7.93 6.03
C GLU A 77 -7.65 7.48 4.95
N THR A 78 -6.40 7.84 5.10
CA THR A 78 -5.36 7.48 4.14
C THR A 78 -4.29 6.60 4.79
N VAL A 79 -3.76 5.70 3.99
CA VAL A 79 -2.57 4.91 4.30
C VAL A 79 -1.50 5.20 3.27
N THR A 80 -0.25 4.99 3.61
CA THR A 80 0.87 5.11 2.66
C THR A 80 1.51 3.74 2.47
N LEU A 81 1.72 3.36 1.21
CA LEU A 81 2.54 2.21 0.83
C LEU A 81 3.46 2.66 -0.30
N HIS A 82 4.77 2.54 -0.10
CA HIS A 82 5.76 2.80 -1.15
C HIS A 82 5.98 1.54 -1.96
N VAL A 83 5.34 1.49 -3.11
CA VAL A 83 5.38 0.36 -4.03
C VAL A 83 6.65 0.42 -4.86
N GLY A 84 7.46 -0.64 -4.83
CA GLY A 84 8.66 -0.78 -5.63
C GLY A 84 8.37 -1.20 -7.07
N LEU A 85 9.40 -1.16 -7.94
CA LEU A 85 9.31 -1.60 -9.34
C LEU A 85 8.99 -3.10 -9.48
N ASP A 86 9.27 -3.89 -8.46
CA ASP A 86 8.99 -5.32 -8.44
C ASP A 86 7.50 -5.66 -8.56
N THR A 87 6.61 -4.69 -8.27
CA THR A 87 5.16 -4.86 -8.44
C THR A 87 4.74 -5.12 -9.89
N PHE A 88 5.58 -4.77 -10.86
CA PHE A 88 5.34 -5.01 -12.29
C PHE A 88 5.88 -6.36 -12.78
N LYS A 89 6.57 -7.12 -11.91
CA LYS A 89 7.07 -8.45 -12.25
C LYS A 89 5.94 -9.47 -12.23
N PRO A 90 5.83 -10.35 -13.24
CA PRO A 90 4.89 -11.46 -13.20
C PRO A 90 5.19 -12.40 -12.03
N VAL A 91 4.16 -13.04 -11.49
CA VAL A 91 4.32 -14.15 -10.54
C VAL A 91 4.82 -15.36 -11.32
N GLU A 92 6.02 -15.83 -11.02
CA GLU A 92 6.66 -16.97 -11.71
C GLU A 92 6.46 -18.29 -10.97
N ALA A 93 6.02 -18.24 -9.72
CA ALA A 93 5.83 -19.44 -8.90
C ALA A 93 4.62 -20.25 -9.41
N GLU A 94 4.79 -21.58 -9.59
CA GLU A 94 3.71 -22.49 -9.98
C GLU A 94 2.62 -22.61 -8.90
N ARG A 95 2.99 -22.42 -7.64
CA ARG A 95 2.10 -22.46 -6.49
C ARG A 95 2.13 -21.12 -5.78
N VAL A 96 0.96 -20.61 -5.44
CA VAL A 96 0.81 -19.31 -4.78
C VAL A 96 1.57 -19.25 -3.46
N GLU A 97 1.57 -20.33 -2.69
CA GLU A 97 2.25 -20.43 -1.39
C GLU A 97 3.78 -20.37 -1.51
N ALA A 98 4.31 -20.69 -2.68
CA ALA A 98 5.75 -20.63 -2.97
C ALA A 98 6.20 -19.25 -3.47
N HIS A 99 5.26 -18.35 -3.73
CA HIS A 99 5.59 -17.00 -4.16
C HIS A 99 6.11 -16.16 -2.99
N THR A 100 7.32 -15.64 -3.13
CA THR A 100 7.88 -14.69 -2.16
C THR A 100 7.60 -13.28 -2.63
N ILE A 101 6.71 -12.58 -1.91
CA ILE A 101 6.44 -11.18 -2.19
C ILE A 101 7.56 -10.31 -1.61
N HIS A 102 7.96 -9.29 -2.36
CA HIS A 102 8.94 -8.33 -1.87
C HIS A 102 8.37 -7.46 -0.74
N SER A 103 9.27 -6.97 0.09
CA SER A 103 8.92 -6.08 1.20
C SER A 103 8.74 -4.66 0.71
N GLU A 104 7.68 -4.00 1.15
CA GLU A 104 7.34 -2.61 0.82
C GLU A 104 7.12 -1.80 2.09
N TRP A 105 7.52 -0.54 2.08
CA TRP A 105 7.39 0.34 3.23
C TRP A 105 5.97 0.86 3.35
N ALA A 106 5.33 0.58 4.49
CA ALA A 106 3.95 0.95 4.75
C ALA A 106 3.82 1.81 6.01
N SER A 107 2.82 2.68 6.04
CA SER A 107 2.52 3.54 7.18
C SER A 107 1.03 3.73 7.37
N LEU A 108 0.58 3.55 8.62
CA LEU A 108 -0.70 3.97 9.15
C LEU A 108 -0.44 4.90 10.34
N THR A 109 -0.86 6.15 10.25
CA THR A 109 -0.62 7.14 11.30
C THR A 109 -1.43 6.82 12.57
N THR A 110 -0.96 7.31 13.70
CA THR A 110 -1.67 7.15 15.00
C THR A 110 -3.08 7.74 14.94
N GLU A 111 -3.22 8.87 14.27
CA GLU A 111 -4.52 9.55 14.16
C GLU A 111 -5.49 8.79 13.27
N SER A 112 -5.05 8.29 12.10
CA SER A 112 -5.87 7.44 11.23
C SER A 112 -6.24 6.13 11.92
N ALA A 113 -5.30 5.48 12.60
CA ALA A 113 -5.58 4.25 13.37
C ALA A 113 -6.63 4.50 14.46
N LYS A 114 -6.54 5.63 15.19
CA LYS A 114 -7.53 6.01 16.21
C LYS A 114 -8.92 6.16 15.60
N ARG A 115 -9.07 6.94 14.52
CA ARG A 115 -10.37 7.17 13.86
C ARG A 115 -10.97 5.88 13.28
N ILE A 116 -10.14 5.01 12.71
CA ILE A 116 -10.57 3.69 12.22
C ILE A 116 -11.10 2.84 13.37
N ASN A 117 -10.38 2.78 14.49
CA ASN A 117 -10.79 2.02 15.67
C ASN A 117 -12.09 2.56 16.26
N GLU A 118 -12.22 3.87 16.40
CA GLU A 118 -13.45 4.52 16.87
C GLU A 118 -14.64 4.20 15.95
N ALA A 119 -14.48 4.29 14.63
CA ALA A 119 -15.53 3.96 13.68
C ALA A 119 -15.94 2.47 13.76
N LYS A 120 -14.98 1.55 13.92
CA LYS A 120 -15.27 0.13 14.10
C LYS A 120 -15.99 -0.15 15.41
N LEU A 121 -15.60 0.47 16.50
CA LEU A 121 -16.25 0.34 17.81
C LEU A 121 -17.69 0.89 17.81
N ALA A 122 -17.95 1.92 17.03
CA ALA A 122 -19.29 2.46 16.82
C ALA A 122 -20.16 1.60 15.87
N GLY A 123 -19.69 0.43 15.42
CA GLY A 123 -20.42 -0.45 14.50
C GLY A 123 -20.32 -0.03 13.03
N GLY A 124 -19.45 0.91 12.70
CA GLY A 124 -19.21 1.37 11.34
C GLY A 124 -18.53 0.31 10.47
N ARG A 125 -18.73 0.45 9.15
CA ARG A 125 -18.05 -0.38 8.15
C ARG A 125 -16.74 0.28 7.74
N LEU A 126 -15.68 -0.52 7.60
CA LEU A 126 -14.43 -0.12 6.98
C LEU A 126 -14.42 -0.63 5.54
N ILE A 127 -14.17 0.26 4.59
CA ILE A 127 -14.09 -0.05 3.16
C ILE A 127 -12.70 0.34 2.71
N ALA A 128 -11.88 -0.65 2.38
CA ALA A 128 -10.56 -0.44 1.80
C ALA A 128 -10.68 -0.31 0.27
N VAL A 129 -10.10 0.77 -0.27
CA VAL A 129 -10.05 0.99 -1.71
C VAL A 129 -8.64 0.73 -2.21
N GLY A 130 -8.50 -0.34 -2.99
CA GLY A 130 -7.22 -0.84 -3.53
C GLY A 130 -6.55 -1.90 -2.65
N THR A 131 -5.83 -2.79 -3.32
CA THR A 131 -5.08 -3.89 -2.67
C THR A 131 -4.00 -3.38 -1.73
N THR A 132 -3.37 -2.26 -2.05
CA THR A 132 -2.39 -1.57 -1.19
C THR A 132 -3.00 -1.13 0.13
N SER A 133 -4.24 -0.63 0.13
CA SER A 133 -4.97 -0.27 1.34
C SER A 133 -5.31 -1.50 2.18
N VAL A 134 -5.76 -2.58 1.55
CA VAL A 134 -6.02 -3.86 2.23
C VAL A 134 -4.74 -4.37 2.89
N ARG A 135 -3.64 -4.48 2.15
CA ARG A 135 -2.35 -4.96 2.66
C ARG A 135 -1.87 -4.15 3.87
N THR A 136 -1.98 -2.83 3.80
CA THR A 136 -1.56 -1.95 4.91
C THR A 136 -2.45 -2.13 6.14
N LEU A 137 -3.76 -2.23 5.96
CA LEU A 137 -4.70 -2.39 7.07
C LEU A 137 -4.60 -3.77 7.73
N GLU A 138 -4.45 -4.84 6.94
CA GLU A 138 -4.22 -6.19 7.48
C GLU A 138 -2.88 -6.26 8.23
N THR A 139 -1.82 -5.63 7.72
CA THR A 139 -0.56 -5.48 8.45
C THR A 139 -0.78 -4.76 9.78
N ALA A 140 -1.57 -3.68 9.80
CA ALA A 140 -1.88 -2.93 11.02
C ALA A 140 -2.70 -3.76 12.02
N ALA A 141 -3.59 -4.62 11.55
CA ALA A 141 -4.37 -5.53 12.37
C ALA A 141 -3.48 -6.62 13.01
N LEU A 142 -2.60 -7.24 12.24
CA LEU A 142 -1.63 -8.22 12.75
C LEU A 142 -0.71 -7.61 13.80
N ARG A 143 -0.21 -6.39 13.56
CA ARG A 143 0.60 -5.66 14.55
C ARG A 143 -0.19 -5.31 15.81
N SER A 144 -1.49 -5.01 15.69
CA SER A 144 -2.35 -4.80 16.85
C SER A 144 -2.52 -6.07 17.70
N ALA A 145 -2.48 -7.23 17.06
CA ALA A 145 -2.50 -8.54 17.73
C ALA A 145 -1.13 -8.95 18.31
N GLY A 146 -0.11 -8.09 18.19
CA GLY A 146 1.24 -8.37 18.68
C GLY A 146 2.12 -9.16 17.72
N ILE A 147 1.65 -9.41 16.50
CA ILE A 147 2.41 -10.12 15.47
C ILE A 147 3.35 -9.13 14.80
N SER A 148 4.65 -9.42 14.84
CA SER A 148 5.71 -8.60 14.25
C SER A 148 6.74 -9.47 13.54
N GLY A 149 7.54 -8.87 12.65
CA GLY A 149 8.51 -9.58 11.83
C GLY A 149 7.97 -9.85 10.41
N SER A 150 8.47 -10.91 9.77
CA SER A 150 7.98 -11.33 8.44
C SER A 150 6.54 -11.86 8.53
N LEU A 151 5.70 -11.37 7.64
CA LEU A 151 4.28 -11.72 7.58
C LEU A 151 3.96 -12.68 6.42
N GLN A 152 4.97 -13.10 5.65
CA GLN A 152 4.79 -13.96 4.47
C GLN A 152 4.22 -15.34 4.80
N THR A 153 4.49 -15.83 6.00
CA THR A 153 4.12 -17.19 6.43
C THR A 153 2.82 -17.25 7.24
N ILE A 154 2.16 -16.12 7.43
CA ILE A 154 0.92 -16.08 8.21
C ILE A 154 -0.24 -16.45 7.29
N SER A 155 -0.77 -17.66 7.45
CA SER A 155 -2.02 -18.05 6.80
C SER A 155 -3.23 -17.45 7.55
N ALA A 156 -4.38 -17.34 6.86
CA ALA A 156 -5.62 -16.90 7.49
C ALA A 156 -6.01 -17.79 8.70
N ARG A 157 -5.55 -19.05 8.72
CA ARG A 157 -5.75 -19.97 9.84
C ARG A 157 -4.87 -19.65 11.03
N ASP A 158 -3.63 -19.21 10.80
CA ASP A 158 -2.70 -18.83 11.86
C ASP A 158 -3.13 -17.53 12.55
N ALA A 159 -3.77 -16.62 11.79
CA ALA A 159 -4.32 -15.37 12.32
C ALA A 159 -5.55 -15.62 13.26
N SER A 160 -6.22 -16.76 13.14
CA SER A 160 -7.40 -17.12 13.97
C SER A 160 -7.09 -18.02 15.16
N GLY A 161 -5.86 -18.53 15.31
CA GLY A 161 -5.46 -19.48 16.35
C GLY A 161 -4.13 -19.15 17.04
N GLU A 162 -4.10 -19.19 18.33
CA GLU A 162 -3.00 -19.30 19.30
C GLU A 162 -1.88 -18.23 19.34
N THR A 163 -1.59 -17.47 18.31
CA THR A 163 -0.41 -16.58 18.30
C THR A 163 -0.70 -15.09 18.48
N GLY A 164 -1.93 -14.66 18.43
CA GLY A 164 -2.28 -13.25 18.60
C GLY A 164 -3.61 -13.05 19.30
N SER A 165 -3.62 -12.25 20.35
CA SER A 165 -4.86 -11.81 20.99
C SER A 165 -5.36 -10.57 20.29
N PHE A 166 -6.32 -10.68 19.38
CA PHE A 166 -6.99 -9.53 18.81
C PHE A 166 -7.72 -8.75 19.89
N CYS A 167 -7.28 -7.52 20.10
CA CYS A 167 -7.94 -6.61 21.02
C CYS A 167 -9.19 -6.02 20.32
N PRO A 168 -10.42 -6.33 20.76
CA PRO A 168 -11.63 -5.83 20.12
C PRO A 168 -11.74 -4.30 20.17
N TRP A 169 -11.05 -3.66 21.11
CA TRP A 169 -11.01 -2.21 21.28
C TRP A 169 -9.96 -1.51 20.41
N LYS A 170 -9.06 -2.28 19.82
CA LYS A 170 -7.97 -1.77 18.98
C LYS A 170 -7.79 -2.66 17.74
N PRO A 171 -8.74 -2.64 16.80
CA PRO A 171 -8.68 -3.45 15.58
C PRO A 171 -7.41 -3.24 14.75
N VAL A 172 -6.86 -2.03 14.72
CA VAL A 172 -5.60 -1.72 14.01
C VAL A 172 -4.65 -0.93 14.90
N ALA A 173 -3.35 -1.16 14.73
CA ALA A 173 -2.29 -0.37 15.38
C ALA A 173 -1.62 0.56 14.37
N ALA A 174 -1.27 1.76 14.81
CA ALA A 174 -0.40 2.64 14.03
C ALA A 174 0.98 1.98 13.85
N PHE A 175 1.56 2.14 12.67
CA PHE A 175 2.91 1.67 12.39
C PHE A 175 3.54 2.43 11.23
N THR A 176 4.86 2.36 11.16
CA THR A 176 5.66 2.79 10.00
C THR A 176 6.82 1.81 9.90
N ALA A 177 6.70 0.85 8.99
CA ALA A 177 7.65 -0.26 8.86
C ALA A 177 7.46 -1.01 7.54
N PRO A 178 8.42 -1.83 7.12
CA PRO A 178 8.23 -2.76 6.01
C PRO A 178 7.08 -3.74 6.27
N THR A 179 6.38 -4.11 5.18
CA THR A 179 5.41 -5.21 5.13
C THR A 179 5.73 -6.12 3.95
N ASP A 180 5.75 -7.40 4.23
CA ASP A 180 5.89 -8.49 3.26
C ASP A 180 4.64 -9.40 3.26
N LEU A 181 3.53 -8.89 3.78
CA LEU A 181 2.27 -9.62 3.83
C LEU A 181 1.77 -9.94 2.42
N PHE A 182 1.57 -11.21 2.14
CA PHE A 182 0.99 -11.72 0.90
C PHE A 182 -0.39 -12.30 1.17
N ILE A 183 -1.41 -11.72 0.53
CA ILE A 183 -2.82 -12.10 0.71
C ILE A 183 -3.28 -12.80 -0.56
N TYR A 184 -3.75 -14.04 -0.44
CA TYR A 184 -4.28 -14.84 -1.53
C TYR A 184 -5.53 -15.62 -1.08
N PRO A 185 -6.38 -16.06 -2.02
CA PRO A 185 -7.55 -16.89 -1.70
C PRO A 185 -7.14 -18.20 -1.06
N GLY A 186 -7.83 -18.62 0.02
CA GLY A 186 -7.57 -19.87 0.76
C GLY A 186 -8.84 -20.48 1.30
#